data_af70bbe62d9daa40a16b176113cfaaa6
#
_entry.id   af70bbe62d9daa40a16b176113cfaaa6
#
_cell.length_a   1.000
_cell.length_b   1.000
_cell.length_c   1.000
_cell.angle_alpha   90.00
_cell.angle_beta   90.00
_cell.angle_gamma   90.00
#
_symmetry.space_group_name_H-M   'P 1'
#
loop_
_entity.id
_entity.type
_entity.pdbx_description
1 polymer ?
#
loop_
_entity_poly.entity_id
_entity_poly.type
_entity_poly.pdbx_seq_one_letter_code
_entity_poly.pdbx_strand_id
1 'polypeptide(L)'
;MLSVSKQMGLNLIEMKQMLDRIFLDTNIILYSYSEDDIYKQNISQEILRNNIFNTFISKQVINEITNILFKKIKLSSEEVENAILELDSEFEIFDFYLTTQIKAIRLKKDYNLQFYDALIIATALENNCTILYSEDMQDGLVVENKLTIINPFKETYEQN
;
A
#
# COMPACT_ATOMS: atom_id res chain seq x y z
N MET A 1 27.92 9.24 4.34
CA MET A 1 26.51 9.19 4.82
C MET A 1 26.19 10.28 5.83
N LEU A 2 26.95 10.43 6.92
CA LEU A 2 26.73 11.49 7.92
C LEU A 2 26.86 12.93 7.36
N SER A 3 27.65 13.13 6.29
CA SER A 3 27.79 14.43 5.65
C SER A 3 26.55 14.86 4.84
N VAL A 4 25.86 13.91 4.22
CA VAL A 4 24.64 14.16 3.43
C VAL A 4 23.45 14.47 4.32
N SER A 5 23.28 13.71 5.43
CA SER A 5 22.23 13.98 6.41
C SER A 5 22.38 15.36 7.06
N LYS A 6 23.61 15.77 7.31
CA LYS A 6 23.93 17.09 7.89
C LYS A 6 23.66 18.25 6.91
N GLN A 7 23.88 18.01 5.61
CA GLN A 7 23.58 18.98 4.55
C GLN A 7 22.07 19.14 4.29
N MET A 8 21.29 18.07 4.48
CA MET A 8 19.84 18.07 4.28
C MET A 8 19.06 18.41 5.57
N GLY A 9 19.73 18.52 6.73
CA GLY A 9 19.10 18.80 8.02
C GLY A 9 18.19 17.67 8.53
N LEU A 10 18.34 16.44 7.99
CA LEU A 10 17.51 15.28 8.31
C LEU A 10 18.20 14.37 9.33
N ASN A 11 17.44 13.82 10.26
CA ASN A 11 17.92 12.77 11.15
C ASN A 11 17.85 11.37 10.46
N LEU A 12 18.42 10.34 11.11
CA LEU A 12 18.48 8.98 10.56
C LEU A 12 17.10 8.36 10.33
N ILE A 13 16.10 8.73 11.15
CA ILE A 13 14.71 8.22 11.02
C ILE A 13 14.07 8.84 9.79
N GLU A 14 14.21 10.15 9.61
CA GLU A 14 13.70 10.87 8.43
C GLU A 14 14.35 10.38 7.15
N MET A 15 15.65 10.12 7.16
CA MET A 15 16.36 9.53 6.03
C MET A 15 15.87 8.12 5.70
N LYS A 16 15.61 7.30 6.71
CA LYS A 16 15.06 5.95 6.51
C LYS A 16 13.67 6.02 5.92
N GLN A 17 12.81 6.91 6.40
CA GLN A 17 11.47 7.14 5.86
C GLN A 17 11.51 7.62 4.40
N MET A 18 12.50 8.45 4.02
CA MET A 18 12.69 8.86 2.63
C MET A 18 13.17 7.72 1.71
N LEU A 19 13.82 6.70 2.26
CA LEU A 19 14.32 5.54 1.51
C LEU A 19 13.28 4.42 1.39
N ASP A 20 12.30 4.37 2.29
CA ASP A 20 11.22 3.39 2.25
C ASP A 20 10.27 3.72 1.10
N ARG A 21 10.01 2.72 0.26
CA ARG A 21 8.99 2.75 -0.78
C ARG A 21 7.78 1.98 -0.27
N ILE A 22 6.67 2.65 -0.13
CA ILE A 22 5.49 2.15 0.57
C ILE A 22 4.41 1.78 -0.44
N PHE A 23 4.01 0.54 -0.43
CA PHE A 23 2.86 0.08 -1.19
C PHE A 23 1.60 0.06 -0.32
N LEU A 24 0.48 0.48 -0.87
CA LEU A 24 -0.79 0.53 -0.17
C LEU A 24 -1.76 -0.50 -0.75
N ASP A 25 -2.32 -1.32 0.13
CA ASP A 25 -3.43 -2.20 -0.20
C ASP A 25 -4.75 -1.41 -0.29
N THR A 26 -5.73 -1.98 -0.93
CA THR A 26 -7.06 -1.41 -1.21
C THR A 26 -7.71 -0.80 0.03
N ASN A 27 -7.69 -1.51 1.15
CA ASN A 27 -8.35 -1.05 2.38
C ASN A 27 -7.76 0.25 2.94
N ILE A 28 -6.44 0.44 2.83
CA ILE A 28 -5.78 1.67 3.31
C ILE A 28 -6.31 2.89 2.55
N ILE A 29 -6.45 2.77 1.23
CA ILE A 29 -7.03 3.83 0.39
C ILE A 29 -8.48 4.08 0.76
N LEU A 30 -9.31 3.03 0.86
CA LEU A 30 -10.73 3.17 1.15
C LEU A 30 -10.98 3.80 2.52
N TYR A 31 -10.23 3.41 3.56
CA TYR A 31 -10.36 4.02 4.88
C TYR A 31 -9.99 5.49 4.90
N SER A 32 -9.05 5.94 4.07
CA SER A 32 -8.67 7.35 4.02
C SER A 32 -9.81 8.27 3.59
N TYR A 33 -10.78 7.75 2.83
CA TYR A 33 -11.98 8.47 2.36
C TYR A 33 -13.25 8.15 3.15
N SER A 34 -13.26 7.09 3.98
CA SER A 34 -14.47 6.63 4.70
C SER A 34 -14.59 7.31 6.06
N GLU A 35 -15.79 7.76 6.39
CA GLU A 35 -16.15 8.28 7.71
C GLU A 35 -16.75 7.22 8.64
N ASP A 36 -16.87 5.98 8.17
CA ASP A 36 -17.49 4.88 8.93
C ASP A 36 -16.64 4.45 10.13
N ASP A 37 -15.31 4.59 10.00
CA ASP A 37 -14.34 4.27 11.06
C ASP A 37 -13.30 5.39 11.15
N ILE A 38 -13.54 6.34 12.04
CA ILE A 38 -12.68 7.53 12.22
C ILE A 38 -11.26 7.15 12.68
N TYR A 39 -11.11 6.08 13.47
CA TYR A 39 -9.78 5.62 13.89
C TYR A 39 -8.94 5.16 12.69
N LYS A 40 -9.50 4.30 11.85
CA LYS A 40 -8.81 3.83 10.63
C LYS A 40 -8.62 4.94 9.61
N GLN A 41 -9.59 5.84 9.47
CA GLN A 41 -9.47 7.02 8.61
C GLN A 41 -8.28 7.87 9.01
N ASN A 42 -8.16 8.22 10.28
CA ASN A 42 -7.06 9.06 10.79
C ASN A 42 -5.70 8.42 10.54
N ILE A 43 -5.55 7.12 10.81
CA ILE A 43 -4.30 6.39 10.57
C ILE A 43 -3.95 6.36 9.07
N SER A 44 -4.92 6.03 8.22
CA SER A 44 -4.72 5.98 6.77
C SER A 44 -4.32 7.35 6.22
N GLN A 45 -4.99 8.40 6.63
CA GLN A 45 -4.65 9.78 6.23
C GLN A 45 -3.27 10.21 6.73
N GLU A 46 -2.87 9.77 7.93
CA GLU A 46 -1.53 10.04 8.46
C GLU A 46 -0.44 9.35 7.64
N ILE A 47 -0.65 8.08 7.26
CA ILE A 47 0.26 7.35 6.36
C ILE A 47 0.43 8.12 5.05
N LEU A 48 -0.66 8.56 4.43
CA LEU A 48 -0.62 9.32 3.17
C LEU A 48 0.10 10.65 3.32
N ARG A 49 -0.21 11.43 4.35
CA ARG A 49 0.43 12.74 4.58
C ARG A 49 1.92 12.64 4.82
N ASN A 50 2.36 11.63 5.59
CA ASN A 50 3.77 11.49 5.98
C ASN A 50 4.64 10.90 4.84
N ASN A 51 4.03 10.30 3.82
CA ASN A 51 4.73 9.55 2.78
C ASN A 51 4.34 9.95 1.35
N ILE A 52 3.94 11.19 1.16
CA ILE A 52 3.30 11.70 -0.06
C ILE A 52 4.06 11.41 -1.37
N PHE A 53 5.41 11.34 -1.31
CA PHE A 53 6.26 11.07 -2.48
C PHE A 53 6.72 9.62 -2.59
N ASN A 54 6.38 8.77 -1.62
CA ASN A 54 6.90 7.41 -1.51
C ASN A 54 5.79 6.36 -1.40
N THR A 55 4.53 6.72 -1.67
CA THR A 55 3.39 5.82 -1.66
C THR A 55 2.97 5.43 -3.06
N PHE A 56 2.75 4.13 -3.26
CA PHE A 56 2.47 3.52 -4.54
C PHE A 56 1.29 2.58 -4.42
N ILE A 57 0.54 2.43 -5.50
CA ILE A 57 -0.52 1.44 -5.66
C ILE A 57 -0.34 0.70 -6.99
N SER A 58 -1.15 -0.29 -7.27
CA SER A 58 -1.12 -1.00 -8.54
C SER A 58 -2.45 -0.96 -9.27
N LYS A 59 -2.45 -1.36 -10.53
CA LYS A 59 -3.69 -1.58 -11.29
C LYS A 59 -4.60 -2.63 -10.65
N GLN A 60 -4.06 -3.61 -9.91
CA GLN A 60 -4.90 -4.54 -9.15
C GLN A 60 -5.67 -3.82 -8.04
N VAL A 61 -5.03 -2.93 -7.30
CA VAL A 61 -5.71 -2.09 -6.29
C VAL A 61 -6.80 -1.21 -6.95
N ILE A 62 -6.50 -0.61 -8.11
CA ILE A 62 -7.51 0.14 -8.89
C ILE A 62 -8.70 -0.74 -9.29
N ASN A 63 -8.47 -1.97 -9.76
CA ASN A 63 -9.53 -2.91 -10.11
C ASN A 63 -10.43 -3.25 -8.91
N GLU A 64 -9.82 -3.48 -7.75
CA GLU A 64 -10.55 -3.78 -6.51
C GLU A 64 -11.38 -2.58 -6.03
N ILE A 65 -10.80 -1.38 -6.02
CA ILE A 65 -11.51 -0.15 -5.68
C ILE A 65 -12.68 0.07 -6.64
N THR A 66 -12.45 -0.01 -7.95
CA THR A 66 -13.48 0.13 -8.98
C THR A 66 -14.65 -0.83 -8.73
N ASN A 67 -14.34 -2.09 -8.46
CA ASN A 67 -15.36 -3.10 -8.17
C ASN A 67 -16.15 -2.79 -6.88
N ILE A 68 -15.50 -2.29 -5.85
CA ILE A 68 -16.14 -1.88 -4.58
C ILE A 68 -17.05 -0.67 -4.80
N LEU A 69 -16.60 0.34 -5.53
CA LEU A 69 -17.36 1.55 -5.84
C LEU A 69 -18.65 1.21 -6.60
N PHE A 70 -18.58 0.30 -7.57
CA PHE A 70 -19.78 -0.16 -8.30
C PHE A 70 -20.68 -1.05 -7.47
N LYS A 71 -20.16 -2.09 -6.82
CA LYS A 71 -20.97 -3.15 -6.23
C LYS A 71 -21.43 -2.87 -4.81
N LYS A 72 -20.60 -2.27 -3.97
CA LYS A 72 -20.91 -2.00 -2.56
C LYS A 72 -21.46 -0.59 -2.36
N ILE A 73 -20.80 0.41 -2.91
CA ILE A 73 -21.18 1.81 -2.75
C ILE A 73 -22.24 2.23 -3.76
N LYS A 74 -22.31 1.52 -4.91
CA LYS A 74 -23.32 1.72 -5.97
C LYS A 74 -23.26 3.10 -6.63
N LEU A 75 -22.04 3.61 -6.84
CA LEU A 75 -21.83 4.84 -7.58
C LEU A 75 -22.15 4.68 -9.06
N SER A 76 -22.51 5.79 -9.71
CA SER A 76 -22.65 5.88 -11.16
C SER A 76 -21.29 5.71 -11.87
N SER A 77 -21.32 5.40 -13.16
CA SER A 77 -20.07 5.30 -13.95
C SER A 77 -19.26 6.58 -13.95
N GLU A 78 -19.92 7.75 -14.00
CA GLU A 78 -19.27 9.05 -13.95
C GLU A 78 -18.56 9.30 -12.60
N GLU A 79 -19.22 8.97 -11.50
CA GLU A 79 -18.63 9.09 -10.16
C GLU A 79 -17.44 8.14 -9.97
N VAL A 80 -17.53 6.90 -10.48
CA VAL A 80 -16.41 5.95 -10.44
C VAL A 80 -15.25 6.43 -11.29
N GLU A 81 -15.50 6.89 -12.52
CA GLU A 81 -14.46 7.45 -13.40
C GLU A 81 -13.74 8.61 -12.72
N ASN A 82 -14.46 9.56 -12.13
CA ASN A 82 -13.88 10.69 -11.41
C ASN A 82 -13.02 10.24 -10.22
N ALA A 83 -13.47 9.25 -9.44
CA ALA A 83 -12.70 8.71 -8.33
C ALA A 83 -11.39 8.05 -8.79
N ILE A 84 -11.41 7.31 -9.90
CA ILE A 84 -10.19 6.69 -10.45
C ILE A 84 -9.22 7.74 -11.01
N LEU A 85 -9.73 8.79 -11.68
CA LEU A 85 -8.90 9.91 -12.15
C LEU A 85 -8.24 10.67 -10.99
N GLU A 86 -8.95 10.82 -9.87
CA GLU A 86 -8.38 11.40 -8.64
C GLU A 86 -7.22 10.55 -8.12
N LEU A 87 -7.39 9.23 -8.01
CA LEU A 87 -6.33 8.31 -7.60
C LEU A 87 -5.12 8.35 -8.56
N ASP A 88 -5.35 8.44 -9.88
CA ASP A 88 -4.29 8.57 -10.87
C ASP A 88 -3.50 9.88 -10.71
N SER A 89 -4.15 10.94 -10.25
CA SER A 89 -3.50 12.23 -9.97
C SER A 89 -2.68 12.23 -8.67
N GLU A 90 -3.04 11.40 -7.70
CA GLU A 90 -2.44 11.37 -6.36
C GLU A 90 -1.34 10.33 -6.20
N PHE A 91 -1.43 9.22 -6.94
CA PHE A 91 -0.53 8.07 -6.78
C PHE A 91 0.19 7.70 -8.07
N GLU A 92 1.42 7.22 -7.95
CA GLU A 92 2.05 6.44 -9.00
C GLU A 92 1.43 5.04 -9.00
N ILE A 93 0.84 4.65 -10.14
CA ILE A 93 0.12 3.38 -10.31
C ILE A 93 0.98 2.42 -11.09
N PHE A 94 1.44 1.35 -10.43
CA PHE A 94 2.23 0.31 -11.07
C PHE A 94 1.38 -0.62 -11.92
N ASP A 95 1.89 -0.96 -13.08
CA ASP A 95 1.35 -2.01 -13.92
C ASP A 95 1.89 -3.39 -13.50
N PHE A 96 1.27 -4.43 -13.97
CA PHE A 96 1.75 -5.80 -13.81
C PHE A 96 1.65 -6.55 -15.14
N TYR A 97 2.57 -7.48 -15.36
CA TYR A 97 2.71 -8.22 -16.59
C TYR A 97 2.49 -9.72 -16.36
N LEU A 98 2.53 -10.52 -17.42
CA LEU A 98 2.42 -11.99 -17.29
C LEU A 98 3.52 -12.55 -16.38
N THR A 99 4.72 -12.02 -16.45
CA THR A 99 5.84 -12.40 -15.58
C THR A 99 5.55 -12.12 -14.10
N THR A 100 4.87 -11.01 -13.80
CA THR A 100 4.42 -10.67 -12.44
C THR A 100 3.38 -11.68 -11.95
N GLN A 101 2.44 -12.08 -12.80
CA GLN A 101 1.44 -13.10 -12.47
C GLN A 101 2.09 -14.46 -12.18
N ILE A 102 3.10 -14.85 -12.97
CA ILE A 102 3.87 -16.07 -12.73
C ILE A 102 4.59 -15.99 -11.37
N LYS A 103 5.20 -14.86 -11.06
CA LYS A 103 5.81 -14.62 -9.74
C LYS A 103 4.77 -14.72 -8.62
N ALA A 104 3.59 -14.14 -8.80
CA ALA A 104 2.49 -14.22 -7.82
C ALA A 104 2.06 -15.68 -7.56
N ILE A 105 2.01 -16.54 -8.57
CA ILE A 105 1.69 -17.96 -8.42
C ILE A 105 2.73 -18.67 -7.51
N ARG A 106 4.01 -18.35 -7.69
CA ARG A 106 5.09 -18.88 -6.85
C ARG A 106 4.98 -18.38 -5.41
N LEU A 107 4.80 -17.08 -5.22
CA LEU A 107 4.61 -16.47 -3.90
C LEU A 107 3.38 -17.03 -3.17
N LYS A 108 2.26 -17.24 -3.89
CA LYS A 108 1.06 -17.88 -3.34
C LYS A 108 1.40 -19.24 -2.74
N LYS A 109 2.17 -20.06 -3.43
CA LYS A 109 2.59 -21.37 -2.96
C LYS A 109 3.54 -21.27 -1.77
N ASP A 110 4.58 -20.43 -1.89
CA ASP A 110 5.67 -20.39 -0.93
C ASP A 110 5.26 -19.75 0.42
N TYR A 111 4.32 -18.81 0.38
CA TYR A 111 3.84 -18.07 1.56
C TYR A 111 2.38 -18.37 1.93
N ASN A 112 1.72 -19.31 1.25
CA ASN A 112 0.31 -19.68 1.48
C ASN A 112 -0.66 -18.49 1.40
N LEU A 113 -0.56 -17.71 0.33
CA LEU A 113 -1.34 -16.47 0.12
C LEU A 113 -2.58 -16.71 -0.76
N GLN A 114 -3.53 -15.80 -0.71
CA GLN A 114 -4.53 -15.66 -1.77
C GLN A 114 -3.85 -15.11 -3.04
N PHE A 115 -4.37 -15.48 -4.23
CA PHE A 115 -3.70 -15.12 -5.50
C PHE A 115 -3.61 -13.61 -5.70
N TYR A 116 -4.68 -12.86 -5.45
CA TYR A 116 -4.67 -11.40 -5.66
C TYR A 116 -3.79 -10.68 -4.65
N ASP A 117 -3.70 -11.17 -3.42
CA ASP A 117 -2.72 -10.67 -2.44
C ASP A 117 -1.29 -10.95 -2.90
N ALA A 118 -1.03 -12.15 -3.42
CA ALA A 118 0.26 -12.49 -4.01
C ALA A 118 0.60 -11.62 -5.23
N LEU A 119 -0.39 -11.22 -6.04
CA LEU A 119 -0.20 -10.32 -7.17
C LEU A 119 0.18 -8.89 -6.71
N ILE A 120 -0.46 -8.39 -5.67
CA ILE A 120 -0.10 -7.11 -5.03
C ILE A 120 1.33 -7.18 -4.50
N ILE A 121 1.68 -8.24 -3.77
CA ILE A 121 3.03 -8.46 -3.22
C ILE A 121 4.08 -8.55 -4.34
N ALA A 122 3.81 -9.32 -5.40
CA ALA A 122 4.71 -9.44 -6.55
C ALA A 122 4.96 -8.09 -7.22
N THR A 123 3.91 -7.29 -7.42
CA THR A 123 4.02 -5.95 -8.01
C THR A 123 4.83 -5.02 -7.11
N ALA A 124 4.61 -5.05 -5.80
CA ALA A 124 5.37 -4.25 -4.83
C ALA A 124 6.87 -4.62 -4.85
N LEU A 125 7.19 -5.92 -4.86
CA LEU A 125 8.57 -6.41 -4.92
C LEU A 125 9.29 -6.00 -6.21
N GLU A 126 8.63 -6.11 -7.36
CA GLU A 126 9.20 -5.74 -8.67
C GLU A 126 9.48 -4.24 -8.78
N ASN A 127 8.78 -3.43 -7.99
CA ASN A 127 8.98 -1.98 -7.92
C ASN A 127 9.79 -1.54 -6.68
N ASN A 128 10.51 -2.47 -6.07
CA ASN A 128 11.43 -2.21 -4.95
C ASN A 128 10.75 -1.56 -3.73
N CYS A 129 9.47 -1.85 -3.49
CA CYS A 129 8.82 -1.45 -2.25
C CYS A 129 9.38 -2.26 -1.08
N THR A 130 9.51 -1.61 0.07
CA THR A 130 10.06 -2.20 1.30
C THR A 130 8.98 -2.42 2.35
N ILE A 131 7.88 -1.69 2.26
CA ILE A 131 6.73 -1.78 3.15
C ILE A 131 5.46 -1.94 2.32
N LEU A 132 4.58 -2.84 2.74
CA LEU A 132 3.22 -2.99 2.27
C LEU A 132 2.27 -2.82 3.45
N TYR A 133 1.50 -1.74 3.46
CA TYR A 133 0.41 -1.59 4.43
C TYR A 133 -0.84 -2.34 3.96
N SER A 134 -1.30 -3.27 4.78
CA SER A 134 -2.50 -4.06 4.54
C SER A 134 -3.16 -4.49 5.85
N GLU A 135 -4.49 -4.42 5.92
CA GLU A 135 -5.26 -4.92 7.06
C GLU A 135 -5.46 -6.43 6.99
N ASP A 136 -5.67 -6.97 5.79
CA ASP A 136 -6.14 -8.34 5.60
C ASP A 136 -5.01 -9.36 5.47
N MET A 137 -3.80 -8.93 5.13
CA MET A 137 -2.65 -9.81 5.02
C MET A 137 -1.99 -10.04 6.38
N GLN A 138 -1.15 -11.06 6.46
CA GLN A 138 -0.45 -11.41 7.70
C GLN A 138 0.52 -10.30 8.11
N ASP A 139 0.22 -9.64 9.22
CA ASP A 139 1.07 -8.63 9.83
C ASP A 139 2.42 -9.20 10.24
N GLY A 140 3.49 -8.48 9.91
CA GLY A 140 4.88 -8.88 10.20
C GLY A 140 5.47 -9.89 9.22
N LEU A 141 4.72 -10.34 8.20
CA LEU A 141 5.27 -11.22 7.17
C LEU A 141 6.35 -10.48 6.37
N VAL A 142 7.52 -11.08 6.25
CA VAL A 142 8.61 -10.59 5.41
C VAL A 142 8.74 -11.49 4.18
N VAL A 143 8.55 -10.91 3.00
CA VAL A 143 8.58 -11.63 1.72
C VAL A 143 9.93 -11.40 1.05
N GLU A 144 10.60 -12.48 0.65
CA GLU A 144 11.92 -12.49 -0.01
C GLU A 144 13.00 -11.66 0.72
N ASN A 145 12.90 -11.50 2.04
CA ASN A 145 13.76 -10.63 2.87
C ASN A 145 13.81 -9.16 2.40
N LYS A 146 12.77 -8.68 1.71
CA LYS A 146 12.73 -7.34 1.10
C LYS A 146 11.52 -6.54 1.47
N LEU A 147 10.33 -7.15 1.45
CA LEU A 147 9.05 -6.48 1.66
C LEU A 147 8.46 -6.92 3.00
N THR A 148 8.20 -5.98 3.89
CA THR A 148 7.51 -6.23 5.15
C THR A 148 6.06 -5.80 5.05
N ILE A 149 5.14 -6.72 5.39
CA ILE A 149 3.71 -6.43 5.48
C ILE A 149 3.40 -5.92 6.88
N ILE A 150 2.70 -4.81 6.97
CA ILE A 150 2.34 -4.16 8.22
C ILE A 150 0.84 -3.87 8.23
N ASN A 151 0.14 -4.32 9.26
CA ASN A 151 -1.21 -3.87 9.56
C ASN A 151 -1.13 -2.61 10.44
N PRO A 152 -1.43 -1.42 9.89
CA PRO A 152 -1.25 -0.17 10.62
C PRO A 152 -2.33 0.06 11.69
N PHE A 153 -3.39 -0.74 11.69
CA PHE A 153 -4.54 -0.60 12.60
C PHE A 153 -4.42 -1.45 13.85
N LYS A 154 -3.40 -2.32 13.95
CA LYS A 154 -3.12 -3.03 15.18
C LYS A 154 -2.64 -2.05 16.24
N GLU A 155 -3.29 -2.07 17.39
CA GLU A 155 -2.79 -1.37 18.56
C GLU A 155 -1.43 -1.96 18.94
N THR A 156 -0.40 -1.11 18.96
CA THR A 156 0.84 -1.45 19.63
C THR A 156 0.55 -1.49 21.11
N TYR A 157 0.40 -2.70 21.69
CA TYR A 157 0.46 -2.84 23.12
C TYR A 157 1.85 -2.39 23.56
N GLU A 158 1.96 -1.16 24.02
CA GLU A 158 3.11 -0.75 24.81
C GLU A 158 3.15 -1.66 26.02
N GLN A 159 4.13 -2.55 26.07
CA GLN A 159 4.42 -3.33 27.26
C GLN A 159 4.91 -2.32 28.31
N ASN A 160 4.02 -2.02 29.27
CA ASN A 160 4.37 -1.35 30.51
C ASN A 160 5.23 -2.26 31.38
#